data_e07359c023c889aabc193814f6ea400d
#
_entry.id   e07359c023c889aabc193814f6ea400d
#
_cell.length_a   1.000
_cell.length_b   1.000
_cell.length_c   1.000
_cell.angle_alpha   90.00
_cell.angle_beta   90.00
_cell.angle_gamma   90.00
#
_symmetry.space_group_name_H-M   'P 1'
#
loop_
_entity.id
_entity.type
_entity.pdbx_description
1 polymer ?
#
loop_
_entity_poly.entity_id
_entity_poly.type
_entity_poly.pdbx_seq_one_letter_code
_entity_poly.pdbx_strand_id
1 'polypeptide(L)'
;KFGGNPVLGIVLGLVLVHPQLMSAYDYAANPDAAPVWNIFGLEVAQVGYQGQVVPVLIAAFIIAKTENFLKRILPDTIQLVLVSPLAVLFTGLVTFMAIGPITMAGANLITDGVVNLFDVAPVLAGAVYGLINPPLIITGMHHLFLGVNLQMAGTLGYVTLWPIGETVTLAMGTAALTMFFILKNKKSKSIAVTSTISAWLGITEPAIYGVNLRFKYPFIAVMLGSAAGSAFLAYNNVKATSVGVGGIFSFLSVYPEQWGIYF
;
A
#
# COMPACT_ATOMS: atom_id res chain seq x y z
N LYS A 1 -8.57 5.50 17.87
CA LYS A 1 -9.03 6.84 17.50
C LYS A 1 -10.54 6.89 17.27
N PHE A 2 -11.17 5.80 16.81
CA PHE A 2 -12.62 5.74 16.53
C PHE A 2 -13.48 5.36 17.75
N GLY A 3 -12.87 5.07 18.91
CA GLY A 3 -13.55 4.74 20.18
C GLY A 3 -14.15 3.33 20.25
N GLY A 4 -13.75 2.41 19.37
CA GLY A 4 -14.15 1.01 19.37
C GLY A 4 -13.20 0.12 20.19
N ASN A 5 -13.64 -1.12 20.46
CA ASN A 5 -12.82 -2.14 21.11
C ASN A 5 -11.74 -2.66 20.13
N PRO A 6 -10.44 -2.57 20.48
CA PRO A 6 -9.35 -3.07 19.64
C PRO A 6 -9.47 -4.56 19.29
N VAL A 7 -9.98 -5.38 20.20
CA VAL A 7 -10.15 -6.83 19.98
C VAL A 7 -11.13 -7.10 18.84
N LEU A 8 -12.22 -6.34 18.76
CA LEU A 8 -13.16 -6.45 17.63
C LEU A 8 -12.52 -6.06 16.30
N GLY A 9 -11.61 -5.07 16.31
CA GLY A 9 -10.83 -4.70 15.13
C GLY A 9 -9.93 -5.85 14.67
N ILE A 10 -9.28 -6.55 15.59
CA ILE A 10 -8.45 -7.73 15.27
C ILE A 10 -9.31 -8.87 14.72
N VAL A 11 -10.45 -9.18 15.36
CA VAL A 11 -11.36 -10.23 14.89
C VAL A 11 -11.88 -9.90 13.49
N LEU A 12 -12.31 -8.66 13.25
CA LEU A 12 -12.71 -8.23 11.91
C LEU A 12 -11.58 -8.38 10.90
N GLY A 13 -10.36 -7.97 11.25
CA GLY A 13 -9.19 -8.14 10.39
C GLY A 13 -8.97 -9.59 9.99
N LEU A 14 -9.07 -10.53 10.94
CA LEU A 14 -8.98 -11.98 10.67
C LEU A 14 -10.10 -12.48 9.75
N VAL A 15 -11.33 -11.97 9.90
CA VAL A 15 -12.44 -12.30 8.99
C VAL A 15 -12.14 -11.82 7.57
N LEU A 16 -11.61 -10.59 7.43
CA LEU A 16 -11.33 -9.98 6.12
C LEU A 16 -10.13 -10.61 5.37
N VAL A 17 -9.28 -11.38 6.05
CA VAL A 17 -8.15 -12.10 5.44
C VAL A 17 -8.25 -13.61 5.63
N HIS A 18 -9.47 -14.12 5.84
CA HIS A 18 -9.69 -15.55 6.12
C HIS A 18 -9.13 -16.43 5.00
N PRO A 19 -8.45 -17.57 5.32
CA PRO A 19 -7.81 -18.44 4.32
C PRO A 19 -8.75 -19.04 3.27
N GLN A 20 -10.05 -19.12 3.52
CA GLN A 20 -11.03 -19.57 2.53
C GLN A 20 -11.38 -18.52 1.47
N LEU A 21 -11.00 -17.26 1.72
CA LEU A 21 -11.14 -16.22 0.72
C LEU A 21 -10.00 -16.31 -0.29
N MET A 22 -10.30 -16.06 -1.55
CA MET A 22 -9.27 -15.86 -2.56
C MET A 22 -8.41 -14.66 -2.16
N SER A 23 -7.09 -14.78 -2.24
CA SER A 23 -6.24 -13.66 -1.85
C SER A 23 -6.48 -12.46 -2.77
N ALA A 24 -6.33 -11.23 -2.24
CA ALA A 24 -6.43 -10.01 -3.05
C ALA A 24 -5.43 -10.01 -4.21
N TYR A 25 -4.31 -10.71 -4.05
CA TYR A 25 -3.25 -10.83 -5.05
C TYR A 25 -3.64 -11.78 -6.18
N ASP A 26 -4.21 -12.94 -5.85
CA ASP A 26 -4.69 -13.89 -6.86
C ASP A 26 -5.88 -13.31 -7.63
N TYR A 27 -6.76 -12.58 -6.93
CA TYR A 27 -7.87 -11.86 -7.55
C TYR A 27 -7.39 -10.79 -8.53
N ALA A 28 -6.36 -10.03 -8.18
CA ALA A 28 -5.77 -9.02 -9.07
C ALA A 28 -5.19 -9.67 -10.35
N ALA A 29 -4.62 -10.87 -10.24
CA ALA A 29 -4.09 -11.61 -11.39
C ALA A 29 -5.19 -12.25 -12.26
N ASN A 30 -6.26 -12.76 -11.67
CA ASN A 30 -7.36 -13.41 -12.37
C ASN A 30 -8.72 -13.17 -11.68
N PRO A 31 -9.38 -12.04 -11.94
CA PRO A 31 -10.66 -11.70 -11.31
C PRO A 31 -11.77 -12.71 -11.57
N ASP A 32 -11.79 -13.34 -12.75
CA ASP A 32 -12.84 -14.27 -13.18
C ASP A 32 -12.78 -15.62 -12.45
N ALA A 33 -11.66 -15.94 -11.81
CA ALA A 33 -11.51 -17.17 -11.04
C ALA A 33 -12.07 -17.06 -9.60
N ALA A 34 -12.52 -15.89 -9.18
CA ALA A 34 -12.99 -15.67 -7.83
C ALA A 34 -14.30 -16.41 -7.55
N PRO A 35 -14.35 -17.26 -6.50
CA PRO A 35 -15.61 -17.82 -6.05
C PRO A 35 -16.58 -16.73 -5.64
N VAL A 36 -17.87 -16.97 -5.80
CA VAL A 36 -18.90 -15.99 -5.44
C VAL A 36 -19.84 -16.54 -4.38
N TRP A 37 -20.26 -15.68 -3.45
CA TRP A 37 -21.41 -15.93 -2.59
C TRP A 37 -22.66 -15.35 -3.23
N ASN A 38 -23.76 -16.06 -3.17
CA ASN A 38 -25.06 -15.48 -3.45
C ASN A 38 -25.71 -15.07 -2.13
N ILE A 39 -25.63 -13.76 -1.81
CA ILE A 39 -26.18 -13.20 -0.58
C ILE A 39 -27.41 -12.35 -0.94
N PHE A 40 -28.58 -12.82 -0.58
CA PHE A 40 -29.87 -12.16 -0.89
C PHE A 40 -30.07 -11.84 -2.39
N GLY A 41 -29.54 -12.69 -3.28
CA GLY A 41 -29.64 -12.50 -4.73
C GLY A 41 -28.54 -11.60 -5.32
N LEU A 42 -27.60 -11.14 -4.51
CA LEU A 42 -26.40 -10.40 -4.95
C LEU A 42 -25.21 -11.35 -5.01
N GLU A 43 -24.52 -11.33 -6.12
CA GLU A 43 -23.25 -12.07 -6.27
C GLU A 43 -22.12 -11.25 -5.64
N VAL A 44 -21.49 -11.82 -4.62
CA VAL A 44 -20.41 -11.19 -3.86
C VAL A 44 -19.16 -12.03 -4.01
N ALA A 45 -18.10 -11.49 -4.58
CA ALA A 45 -16.84 -12.19 -4.74
C ALA A 45 -16.21 -12.52 -3.37
N GLN A 46 -15.74 -13.76 -3.23
CA GLN A 46 -15.08 -14.26 -2.02
C GLN A 46 -13.59 -13.85 -2.03
N VAL A 47 -13.33 -12.56 -1.92
CA VAL A 47 -11.99 -11.99 -1.99
C VAL A 47 -11.57 -11.40 -0.65
N GLY A 48 -10.35 -11.72 -0.21
CA GLY A 48 -9.77 -11.15 1.00
C GLY A 48 -9.16 -9.77 0.75
N TYR A 49 -8.89 -9.05 1.84
CA TYR A 49 -8.39 -7.67 1.79
C TYR A 49 -6.91 -7.56 2.21
N GLN A 50 -6.11 -8.58 1.88
CA GLN A 50 -4.67 -8.56 2.15
C GLN A 50 -4.00 -7.37 1.45
N GLY A 51 -3.20 -6.60 2.20
CA GLY A 51 -2.51 -5.41 1.68
C GLY A 51 -3.41 -4.20 1.34
N GLN A 52 -4.73 -4.30 1.52
CA GLN A 52 -5.66 -3.22 1.20
C GLN A 52 -5.99 -2.36 2.43
N VAL A 53 -5.40 -1.16 2.49
CA VAL A 53 -5.55 -0.25 3.65
C VAL A 53 -6.93 0.44 3.65
N VAL A 54 -7.42 0.89 2.50
CA VAL A 54 -8.65 1.72 2.41
C VAL A 54 -9.89 0.98 2.88
N PRO A 55 -10.24 -0.23 2.35
CA PRO A 55 -11.42 -0.95 2.81
C PRO A 55 -11.33 -1.33 4.28
N VAL A 56 -10.14 -1.73 4.77
CA VAL A 56 -9.94 -2.09 6.19
C VAL A 56 -10.12 -0.88 7.10
N LEU A 57 -9.67 0.31 6.70
CA LEU A 57 -9.83 1.54 7.48
C LEU A 57 -11.31 1.94 7.59
N ILE A 58 -12.06 1.85 6.49
CA ILE A 58 -13.51 2.10 6.48
C ILE A 58 -14.23 1.07 7.35
N ALA A 59 -13.89 -0.21 7.21
CA ALA A 59 -14.45 -1.28 8.02
C ALA A 59 -14.16 -1.07 9.52
N ALA A 60 -12.94 -0.65 9.89
CA ALA A 60 -12.57 -0.33 11.27
C ALA A 60 -13.39 0.85 11.85
N PHE A 61 -13.71 1.84 11.02
CA PHE A 61 -14.60 2.94 11.41
C PHE A 61 -16.03 2.43 11.62
N ILE A 62 -16.54 1.62 10.71
CA ILE A 62 -17.91 1.09 10.78
C ILE A 62 -18.08 0.19 12.01
N ILE A 63 -17.14 -0.76 12.27
CA ILE A 63 -17.26 -1.64 13.42
C ILE A 63 -17.29 -0.86 14.74
N ALA A 64 -16.46 0.18 14.87
CA ALA A 64 -16.45 1.04 16.04
C ALA A 64 -17.79 1.80 16.24
N LYS A 65 -18.39 2.25 15.14
CA LYS A 65 -19.70 2.90 15.18
C LYS A 65 -20.84 1.93 15.49
N THR A 66 -20.81 0.76 14.87
CA THR A 66 -21.79 -0.31 15.09
C THR A 66 -21.75 -0.83 16.52
N GLU A 67 -20.54 -1.07 17.07
CA GLU A 67 -20.38 -1.45 18.47
C GLU A 67 -21.01 -0.43 19.41
N ASN A 68 -20.65 0.84 19.24
CA ASN A 68 -21.18 1.91 20.09
C ASN A 68 -22.69 2.11 19.93
N PHE A 69 -23.23 1.90 18.74
CA PHE A 69 -24.66 1.94 18.48
C PHE A 69 -25.39 0.80 19.17
N LEU A 70 -24.89 -0.43 19.03
CA LEU A 70 -25.47 -1.62 19.67
C LEU A 70 -25.46 -1.50 21.20
N LYS A 71 -24.39 -0.97 21.79
CA LYS A 71 -24.31 -0.72 23.26
C LYS A 71 -25.36 0.29 23.74
N ARG A 72 -25.88 1.16 22.90
CA ARG A 72 -26.89 2.14 23.29
C ARG A 72 -28.31 1.59 23.26
N ILE A 73 -28.56 0.61 22.38
CA ILE A 73 -29.93 0.09 22.14
C ILE A 73 -30.17 -1.25 22.85
N LEU A 74 -29.12 -2.03 23.12
CA LEU A 74 -29.26 -3.33 23.76
C LEU A 74 -29.22 -3.17 25.30
N PRO A 75 -30.08 -3.88 26.04
CA PRO A 75 -29.99 -3.95 27.51
C PRO A 75 -28.65 -4.53 27.97
N ASP A 76 -28.12 -4.01 29.08
CA ASP A 76 -26.81 -4.38 29.62
C ASP A 76 -26.64 -5.90 29.82
N THR A 77 -27.71 -6.60 30.18
CA THR A 77 -27.74 -8.04 30.41
C THR A 77 -27.30 -8.87 29.20
N ILE A 78 -27.59 -8.40 27.99
CA ILE A 78 -27.31 -9.14 26.74
C ILE A 78 -26.17 -8.52 25.93
N GLN A 79 -25.70 -7.31 26.29
CA GLN A 79 -24.63 -6.63 25.58
C GLN A 79 -23.38 -7.48 25.46
N LEU A 80 -22.96 -8.14 26.54
CA LEU A 80 -21.74 -8.94 26.60
C LEU A 80 -21.74 -10.06 25.56
N VAL A 81 -22.90 -10.63 25.27
CA VAL A 81 -23.05 -11.77 24.35
C VAL A 81 -23.31 -11.33 22.90
N LEU A 82 -24.12 -10.29 22.69
CA LEU A 82 -24.64 -9.95 21.37
C LEU A 82 -23.88 -8.82 20.66
N VAL A 83 -23.32 -7.84 21.38
CA VAL A 83 -22.69 -6.68 20.73
C VAL A 83 -21.54 -7.08 19.83
N SER A 84 -20.64 -7.92 20.30
CA SER A 84 -19.44 -8.31 19.56
C SER A 84 -19.76 -9.13 18.30
N PRO A 85 -20.54 -10.24 18.38
CA PRO A 85 -20.90 -11.00 17.20
C PRO A 85 -21.69 -10.21 16.17
N LEU A 86 -22.66 -9.41 16.62
CA LEU A 86 -23.49 -8.60 15.72
C LEU A 86 -22.68 -7.49 15.05
N ALA A 87 -21.77 -6.85 15.77
CA ALA A 87 -20.89 -5.82 15.19
C ALA A 87 -19.96 -6.39 14.12
N VAL A 88 -19.35 -7.56 14.38
CA VAL A 88 -18.47 -8.23 13.41
C VAL A 88 -19.26 -8.71 12.19
N LEU A 89 -20.41 -9.37 12.42
CA LEU A 89 -21.25 -9.90 11.34
C LEU A 89 -21.74 -8.77 10.43
N PHE A 90 -22.33 -7.72 11.02
CA PHE A 90 -22.84 -6.59 10.25
C PHE A 90 -21.74 -5.88 9.47
N THR A 91 -20.61 -5.59 10.13
CA THR A 91 -19.48 -4.91 9.47
C THR A 91 -18.85 -5.78 8.40
N GLY A 92 -18.70 -7.08 8.63
CA GLY A 92 -18.23 -8.04 7.64
C GLY A 92 -19.12 -8.05 6.40
N LEU A 93 -20.44 -8.21 6.57
CA LEU A 93 -21.39 -8.17 5.47
C LEU A 93 -21.31 -6.86 4.68
N VAL A 94 -21.36 -5.71 5.35
CA VAL A 94 -21.24 -4.40 4.69
C VAL A 94 -19.90 -4.27 3.96
N THR A 95 -18.82 -4.82 4.54
CA THR A 95 -17.51 -4.76 3.90
C THR A 95 -17.47 -5.58 2.63
N PHE A 96 -17.93 -6.83 2.66
CA PHE A 96 -17.92 -7.69 1.47
C PHE A 96 -18.93 -7.25 0.40
N MET A 97 -20.11 -6.77 0.79
CA MET A 97 -21.18 -6.41 -0.14
C MET A 97 -21.06 -5.02 -0.76
N ALA A 98 -20.48 -4.06 -0.03
CA ALA A 98 -20.47 -2.66 -0.47
C ALA A 98 -19.06 -2.05 -0.48
N ILE A 99 -18.35 -2.05 0.67
CA ILE A 99 -17.06 -1.35 0.79
C ILE A 99 -16.04 -1.96 -0.17
N GLY A 100 -15.93 -3.28 -0.20
CA GLY A 100 -15.00 -4.00 -1.06
C GLY A 100 -15.21 -3.70 -2.54
N PRO A 101 -16.37 -3.99 -3.11
CA PRO A 101 -16.65 -3.69 -4.51
C PRO A 101 -16.41 -2.23 -4.89
N ILE A 102 -16.82 -1.28 -4.04
CA ILE A 102 -16.62 0.17 -4.29
C ILE A 102 -15.12 0.52 -4.27
N THR A 103 -14.39 0.03 -3.29
CA THR A 103 -12.95 0.33 -3.16
C THR A 103 -12.13 -0.37 -4.24
N MET A 104 -12.50 -1.60 -4.65
CA MET A 104 -11.90 -2.30 -5.77
C MET A 104 -12.15 -1.59 -7.10
N ALA A 105 -13.39 -1.16 -7.37
CA ALA A 105 -13.69 -0.37 -8.56
C ALA A 105 -12.86 0.93 -8.61
N GLY A 106 -12.71 1.61 -7.47
CA GLY A 106 -11.85 2.78 -7.36
C GLY A 106 -10.38 2.46 -7.61
N ALA A 107 -9.88 1.33 -7.08
CA ALA A 107 -8.50 0.89 -7.32
C ALA A 107 -8.26 0.52 -8.79
N ASN A 108 -9.22 -0.14 -9.45
CA ASN A 108 -9.13 -0.46 -10.88
C ASN A 108 -9.08 0.81 -11.74
N LEU A 109 -9.93 1.81 -11.46
CA LEU A 109 -9.88 3.10 -12.16
C LEU A 109 -8.50 3.79 -12.02
N ILE A 110 -7.91 3.75 -10.83
CA ILE A 110 -6.57 4.29 -10.61
C ILE A 110 -5.53 3.49 -11.40
N THR A 111 -5.63 2.15 -11.39
CA THR A 111 -4.74 1.25 -12.14
C THR A 111 -4.79 1.56 -13.63
N ASP A 112 -5.99 1.59 -14.21
CA ASP A 112 -6.18 1.88 -15.63
C ASP A 112 -5.66 3.26 -15.99
N GLY A 113 -5.90 4.26 -15.13
CA GLY A 113 -5.38 5.61 -15.32
C GLY A 113 -3.84 5.65 -15.29
N VAL A 114 -3.21 4.92 -14.38
CA VAL A 114 -1.74 4.82 -14.29
C VAL A 114 -1.18 4.10 -15.49
N VAL A 115 -1.71 2.95 -15.88
CA VAL A 115 -1.25 2.19 -17.06
C VAL A 115 -1.35 3.05 -18.32
N ASN A 116 -2.51 3.65 -18.55
CA ASN A 116 -2.70 4.54 -19.72
C ASN A 116 -1.73 5.72 -19.72
N LEU A 117 -1.44 6.32 -18.55
CA LEU A 117 -0.50 7.43 -18.45
C LEU A 117 0.93 6.98 -18.79
N PHE A 118 1.33 5.77 -18.35
CA PHE A 118 2.64 5.21 -18.71
C PHE A 118 2.74 4.85 -20.19
N ASP A 119 1.65 4.45 -20.84
CA ASP A 119 1.62 4.14 -22.26
C ASP A 119 1.72 5.41 -23.13
N VAL A 120 1.05 6.49 -22.74
CA VAL A 120 0.99 7.74 -23.51
C VAL A 120 2.19 8.65 -23.23
N ALA A 121 2.61 8.77 -21.98
CA ALA A 121 3.64 9.70 -21.55
C ALA A 121 4.51 9.13 -20.41
N PRO A 122 5.33 8.10 -20.69
CA PRO A 122 6.07 7.35 -19.66
C PRO A 122 6.94 8.23 -18.76
N VAL A 123 7.65 9.20 -19.35
CA VAL A 123 8.53 10.12 -18.60
C VAL A 123 7.73 10.98 -17.61
N LEU A 124 6.60 11.52 -18.07
CA LEU A 124 5.73 12.34 -17.23
C LEU A 124 5.08 11.46 -16.14
N ALA A 125 4.61 10.28 -16.51
CA ALA A 125 4.04 9.31 -15.56
C ALA A 125 5.05 8.93 -14.47
N GLY A 126 6.28 8.61 -14.85
CA GLY A 126 7.37 8.31 -13.91
C GLY A 126 7.68 9.50 -13.01
N ALA A 127 7.79 10.71 -13.56
CA ALA A 127 8.05 11.93 -12.78
C ALA A 127 6.95 12.20 -11.75
N VAL A 128 5.68 12.14 -12.19
CA VAL A 128 4.52 12.34 -11.31
C VAL A 128 4.46 11.26 -10.23
N TYR A 129 4.65 9.99 -10.61
CA TYR A 129 4.66 8.88 -9.67
C TYR A 129 5.76 9.05 -8.61
N GLY A 130 7.01 9.33 -9.01
CA GLY A 130 8.12 9.57 -8.08
C GLY A 130 7.90 10.78 -7.18
N LEU A 131 7.24 11.84 -7.68
CA LEU A 131 6.92 13.04 -6.91
C LEU A 131 5.86 12.80 -5.84
N ILE A 132 4.80 12.05 -6.15
CA ILE A 132 3.66 11.86 -5.25
C ILE A 132 3.82 10.64 -4.33
N ASN A 133 4.66 9.67 -4.68
CA ASN A 133 4.83 8.45 -3.90
C ASN A 133 5.34 8.72 -2.47
N PRO A 134 6.35 9.58 -2.21
CA PRO A 134 6.78 9.91 -0.85
C PRO A 134 5.64 10.44 0.05
N PRO A 135 4.78 11.39 -0.37
CA PRO A 135 3.56 11.75 0.36
C PRO A 135 2.60 10.58 0.61
N LEU A 136 2.44 9.66 -0.36
CA LEU A 136 1.58 8.49 -0.21
C LEU A 136 2.13 7.47 0.81
N ILE A 137 3.45 7.38 0.96
CA ILE A 137 4.07 6.54 2.00
C ILE A 137 3.69 7.05 3.40
N ILE A 138 3.64 8.36 3.61
CA ILE A 138 3.24 8.94 4.91
C ILE A 138 1.83 8.49 5.31
N THR A 139 0.92 8.41 4.34
CA THR A 139 -0.48 8.02 4.56
C THR A 139 -0.70 6.51 4.51
N GLY A 140 0.31 5.73 4.13
CA GLY A 140 0.20 4.29 3.87
C GLY A 140 -0.51 3.95 2.55
N MET A 141 -0.92 4.96 1.77
CA MET A 141 -1.64 4.75 0.51
C MET A 141 -0.77 4.18 -0.62
N HIS A 142 0.56 4.24 -0.49
CA HIS A 142 1.48 3.63 -1.46
C HIS A 142 1.26 2.11 -1.63
N HIS A 143 0.68 1.45 -0.63
CA HIS A 143 0.30 0.03 -0.74
C HIS A 143 -0.79 -0.24 -1.80
N LEU A 144 -1.56 0.77 -2.22
CA LEU A 144 -2.50 0.62 -3.33
C LEU A 144 -1.79 0.22 -4.63
N PHE A 145 -0.58 0.75 -4.85
CA PHE A 145 0.23 0.40 -6.03
C PHE A 145 0.76 -1.02 -6.01
N LEU A 146 0.76 -1.70 -4.86
CA LEU A 146 1.11 -3.12 -4.80
C LEU A 146 0.10 -3.96 -5.60
N GLY A 147 -1.20 -3.67 -5.46
CA GLY A 147 -2.25 -4.31 -6.26
C GLY A 147 -2.04 -4.07 -7.77
N VAL A 148 -1.72 -2.82 -8.15
CA VAL A 148 -1.40 -2.45 -9.55
C VAL A 148 -0.20 -3.25 -10.08
N ASN A 149 0.88 -3.31 -9.29
CA ASN A 149 2.08 -4.07 -9.66
C ASN A 149 1.78 -5.56 -9.87
N LEU A 150 0.96 -6.15 -8.99
CA LEU A 150 0.59 -7.57 -9.10
C LEU A 150 -0.33 -7.84 -10.28
N GLN A 151 -1.27 -6.93 -10.56
CA GLN A 151 -2.12 -7.00 -11.75
C GLN A 151 -1.27 -6.90 -13.03
N MET A 152 -0.32 -5.97 -13.10
CA MET A 152 0.61 -5.89 -14.23
C MET A 152 1.40 -7.19 -14.41
N ALA A 153 1.94 -7.75 -13.33
CA ALA A 153 2.66 -9.03 -13.38
C ALA A 153 1.78 -10.17 -13.92
N GLY A 154 0.51 -10.24 -13.48
CA GLY A 154 -0.43 -11.27 -13.91
C GLY A 154 -0.93 -11.11 -15.34
N THR A 155 -1.20 -9.86 -15.78
CA THR A 155 -1.79 -9.58 -17.10
C THR A 155 -0.76 -9.34 -18.20
N LEU A 156 0.32 -8.63 -17.88
CA LEU A 156 1.35 -8.23 -18.86
C LEU A 156 2.60 -9.11 -18.81
N GLY A 157 2.78 -9.93 -17.76
CA GLY A 157 3.98 -10.73 -17.55
C GLY A 157 5.22 -9.92 -17.13
N TYR A 158 5.06 -8.63 -16.85
CA TYR A 158 6.11 -7.75 -16.33
C TYR A 158 5.51 -6.63 -15.48
N VAL A 159 6.38 -5.95 -14.73
CA VAL A 159 6.00 -4.85 -13.84
C VAL A 159 6.87 -3.62 -14.13
N THR A 160 6.25 -2.49 -14.41
CA THR A 160 6.94 -1.21 -14.66
C THR A 160 7.02 -0.35 -13.40
N LEU A 161 5.96 -0.33 -12.60
CA LEU A 161 5.88 0.53 -11.42
C LEU A 161 6.81 0.11 -10.28
N TRP A 162 7.15 -1.18 -10.17
CA TRP A 162 8.02 -1.68 -9.10
C TRP A 162 9.42 -1.05 -9.15
N PRO A 163 10.21 -1.18 -10.25
CA PRO A 163 11.53 -0.57 -10.31
C PRO A 163 11.49 0.96 -10.20
N ILE A 164 10.46 1.59 -10.74
CA ILE A 164 10.25 3.04 -10.63
C ILE A 164 9.96 3.46 -9.19
N GLY A 165 9.16 2.67 -8.45
CA GLY A 165 8.85 2.92 -7.03
C GLY A 165 10.07 2.81 -6.13
N GLU A 166 11.00 1.93 -6.44
CA GLU A 166 12.20 1.74 -5.64
C GLU A 166 13.19 2.92 -5.72
N THR A 167 13.08 3.78 -6.71
CA THR A 167 13.83 5.05 -6.73
C THR A 167 13.49 5.93 -5.53
N VAL A 168 12.24 5.87 -5.05
CA VAL A 168 11.78 6.59 -3.85
C VAL A 168 12.48 6.06 -2.61
N THR A 169 12.55 4.75 -2.48
CA THR A 169 13.21 4.06 -1.38
C THR A 169 14.71 4.42 -1.31
N LEU A 170 15.38 4.40 -2.45
CA LEU A 170 16.79 4.80 -2.57
C LEU A 170 16.99 6.29 -2.28
N ALA A 171 16.12 7.15 -2.80
CA ALA A 171 16.16 8.59 -2.53
C ALA A 171 15.98 8.91 -1.04
N MET A 172 15.09 8.20 -0.34
CA MET A 172 14.89 8.36 1.11
C MET A 172 16.13 8.01 1.91
N GLY A 173 16.77 6.89 1.57
CA GLY A 173 18.01 6.48 2.22
C GLY A 173 19.16 7.45 1.94
N THR A 174 19.31 7.89 0.70
CA THR A 174 20.35 8.84 0.29
C THR A 174 20.17 10.22 0.93
N ALA A 175 18.93 10.71 1.04
CA ALA A 175 18.63 11.94 1.76
C ALA A 175 18.97 11.81 3.26
N ALA A 176 18.69 10.66 3.88
CA ALA A 176 19.07 10.39 5.25
C ALA A 176 20.60 10.33 5.42
N LEU A 177 21.33 9.71 4.47
CA LEU A 177 22.79 9.69 4.46
C LEU A 177 23.36 11.11 4.36
N THR A 178 22.82 11.94 3.49
CA THR A 178 23.24 13.35 3.36
C THR A 178 23.09 14.09 4.69
N MET A 179 22.02 13.83 5.43
CA MET A 179 21.81 14.41 6.74
C MET A 179 22.85 13.97 7.77
N PHE A 180 23.39 12.76 7.68
CA PHE A 180 24.51 12.33 8.54
C PHE A 180 25.71 13.28 8.44
N PHE A 181 26.03 13.75 7.25
CA PHE A 181 27.17 14.69 7.06
C PHE A 181 26.86 16.10 7.55
N ILE A 182 25.62 16.56 7.44
CA ILE A 182 25.18 17.92 7.80
C ILE A 182 24.94 18.08 9.30
N LEU A 183 24.40 17.06 9.96
CA LEU A 183 24.01 17.13 11.37
C LEU A 183 25.24 17.19 12.28
N LYS A 184 25.15 17.98 13.37
CA LYS A 184 26.21 18.10 14.39
C LYS A 184 25.97 17.17 15.58
N ASN A 185 24.72 16.90 15.93
CA ASN A 185 24.34 16.11 17.10
C ASN A 185 24.59 14.60 16.87
N LYS A 186 25.38 13.96 17.73
CA LYS A 186 25.71 12.52 17.64
C LYS A 186 24.49 11.60 17.59
N LYS A 187 23.45 11.87 18.41
CA LYS A 187 22.22 11.07 18.44
C LYS A 187 21.47 11.17 17.10
N SER A 188 21.37 12.36 16.54
CA SER A 188 20.70 12.57 15.25
C SER A 188 21.52 11.96 14.08
N LYS A 189 22.85 11.98 14.15
CA LYS A 189 23.73 11.27 13.19
C LYS A 189 23.48 9.76 13.23
N SER A 190 23.43 9.18 14.42
CA SER A 190 23.15 7.75 14.58
C SER A 190 21.80 7.36 13.95
N ILE A 191 20.75 8.16 14.21
CA ILE A 191 19.44 7.95 13.59
C ILE A 191 19.54 8.05 12.05
N ALA A 192 20.29 9.01 11.53
CA ALA A 192 20.42 9.17 10.08
C ALA A 192 21.11 7.94 9.43
N VAL A 193 22.18 7.40 10.02
CA VAL A 193 22.85 6.20 9.51
C VAL A 193 21.97 4.97 9.55
N THR A 194 21.32 4.71 10.69
CA THR A 194 20.41 3.55 10.81
C THR A 194 19.22 3.66 9.86
N SER A 195 18.69 4.87 9.67
CA SER A 195 17.64 5.16 8.70
C SER A 195 18.07 4.94 7.26
N THR A 196 19.31 5.31 6.91
CA THR A 196 19.88 5.07 5.58
C THR A 196 19.95 3.57 5.29
N ILE A 197 20.55 2.81 6.21
CA ILE A 197 20.70 1.36 6.05
C ILE A 197 19.31 0.70 5.93
N SER A 198 18.38 1.08 6.80
CA SER A 198 17.01 0.57 6.78
C SER A 198 16.32 0.83 5.44
N ALA A 199 16.37 2.08 4.93
CA ALA A 199 15.75 2.44 3.66
C ALA A 199 16.41 1.71 2.48
N TRP A 200 17.73 1.63 2.44
CA TRP A 200 18.42 0.90 1.38
C TRP A 200 18.16 -0.61 1.41
N LEU A 201 17.71 -1.15 2.54
CA LEU A 201 17.22 -2.53 2.67
C LEU A 201 15.70 -2.66 2.38
N GLY A 202 15.04 -1.59 1.96
CA GLY A 202 13.63 -1.61 1.58
C GLY A 202 12.64 -1.17 2.68
N ILE A 203 13.13 -0.78 3.88
CA ILE A 203 12.28 -0.36 5.00
C ILE A 203 12.38 1.16 5.15
N THR A 204 11.39 1.89 4.65
CA THR A 204 11.43 3.36 4.50
C THR A 204 10.99 4.15 5.73
N GLU A 205 10.24 3.54 6.66
CA GLU A 205 9.64 4.21 7.81
C GLU A 205 10.66 4.92 8.72
N PRO A 206 11.82 4.33 9.07
CA PRO A 206 12.83 5.02 9.86
C PRO A 206 13.41 6.25 9.14
N ALA A 207 13.57 6.19 7.82
CA ALA A 207 14.10 7.31 7.03
C ALA A 207 13.07 8.44 6.91
N ILE A 208 11.82 8.11 6.59
CA ILE A 208 10.78 9.11 6.37
C ILE A 208 10.42 9.84 7.67
N TYR A 209 10.15 9.10 8.76
CA TYR A 209 9.71 9.69 10.03
C TYR A 209 10.88 10.15 10.91
N GLY A 210 12.01 9.43 10.91
CA GLY A 210 13.16 9.76 11.73
C GLY A 210 14.00 10.92 11.22
N VAL A 211 14.06 11.10 9.89
CA VAL A 211 14.94 12.06 9.24
C VAL A 211 14.20 12.98 8.28
N ASN A 212 13.60 12.44 7.22
CA ASN A 212 13.16 13.24 6.07
C ASN A 212 12.04 14.21 6.44
N LEU A 213 11.00 13.78 7.11
CA LEU A 213 9.92 14.64 7.60
C LEU A 213 10.35 15.52 8.75
N ARG A 214 11.19 15.00 9.64
CA ARG A 214 11.67 15.77 10.81
C ARG A 214 12.39 17.04 10.42
N PHE A 215 13.21 16.99 9.36
CA PHE A 215 13.99 18.13 8.88
C PHE A 215 13.34 18.84 7.68
N LYS A 216 12.24 18.34 7.13
CA LYS A 216 11.41 18.89 6.04
C LYS A 216 12.13 18.97 4.69
N TYR A 217 13.24 19.72 4.58
CA TYR A 217 13.95 19.88 3.30
C TYR A 217 14.49 18.56 2.70
N PRO A 218 14.98 17.56 3.49
CA PRO A 218 15.32 16.27 2.90
C PRO A 218 14.12 15.57 2.27
N PHE A 219 12.91 15.77 2.82
CA PHE A 219 11.70 15.22 2.25
C PHE A 219 11.38 15.81 0.85
N ILE A 220 11.55 17.12 0.70
CA ILE A 220 11.41 17.81 -0.61
C ILE A 220 12.49 17.29 -1.58
N ALA A 221 13.72 17.11 -1.12
CA ALA A 221 14.79 16.55 -1.92
C ALA A 221 14.48 15.11 -2.38
N VAL A 222 13.88 14.29 -1.50
CA VAL A 222 13.39 12.94 -1.87
C VAL A 222 12.33 13.04 -2.98
N MET A 223 11.33 13.90 -2.84
CA MET A 223 10.29 14.07 -3.86
C MET A 223 10.87 14.44 -5.24
N LEU A 224 11.79 15.39 -5.28
CA LEU A 224 12.41 15.84 -6.53
C LEU A 224 13.39 14.78 -7.09
N GLY A 225 14.20 14.16 -6.24
CA GLY A 225 15.16 13.13 -6.64
C GLY A 225 14.46 11.88 -7.15
N SER A 226 13.42 11.43 -6.46
CA SER A 226 12.62 10.29 -6.91
C SER A 226 11.84 10.60 -8.18
N ALA A 227 11.32 11.82 -8.35
CA ALA A 227 10.69 12.24 -9.61
C ALA A 227 11.66 12.14 -10.80
N ALA A 228 12.89 12.61 -10.64
CA ALA A 228 13.92 12.53 -11.67
C ALA A 228 14.33 11.08 -11.96
N GLY A 229 14.61 10.28 -10.91
CA GLY A 229 14.98 8.87 -11.07
C GLY A 229 13.86 8.04 -11.70
N SER A 230 12.62 8.23 -11.23
CA SER A 230 11.45 7.56 -11.77
C SER A 230 11.19 7.93 -13.25
N ALA A 231 11.37 9.21 -13.63
CA ALA A 231 11.28 9.65 -15.00
C ALA A 231 12.35 9.02 -15.89
N PHE A 232 13.58 8.91 -15.38
CA PHE A 232 14.69 8.27 -16.08
C PHE A 232 14.44 6.77 -16.34
N LEU A 233 13.99 6.03 -15.33
CA LEU A 233 13.65 4.61 -15.48
C LEU A 233 12.47 4.40 -16.42
N ALA A 234 11.45 5.27 -16.34
CA ALA A 234 10.31 5.23 -17.23
C ALA A 234 10.71 5.54 -18.70
N TYR A 235 11.59 6.53 -18.90
CA TYR A 235 12.13 6.84 -20.24
C TYR A 235 12.84 5.64 -20.87
N ASN A 236 13.62 4.91 -20.07
CA ASN A 236 14.35 3.73 -20.54
C ASN A 236 13.48 2.45 -20.52
N ASN A 237 12.19 2.56 -20.22
CA ASN A 237 11.24 1.44 -20.16
C ASN A 237 11.75 0.27 -19.31
N VAL A 238 12.32 0.59 -18.14
CA VAL A 238 12.84 -0.41 -17.22
C VAL A 238 11.71 -1.23 -16.66
N LYS A 239 11.85 -2.55 -16.73
CA LYS A 239 10.83 -3.53 -16.33
C LYS A 239 11.40 -4.52 -15.31
N ALA A 240 10.53 -4.98 -14.44
CA ALA A 240 10.81 -6.09 -13.53
C ALA A 240 9.99 -7.32 -13.91
N THR A 241 10.49 -8.50 -13.60
CA THR A 241 9.79 -9.78 -13.83
C THR A 241 8.65 -9.98 -12.83
N SER A 242 8.77 -9.38 -11.65
CA SER A 242 7.81 -9.51 -10.55
C SER A 242 8.01 -8.40 -9.52
N VAL A 243 7.08 -8.29 -8.61
CA VAL A 243 7.30 -7.58 -7.35
C VAL A 243 8.30 -8.39 -6.52
N GLY A 244 9.34 -7.76 -6.04
CA GLY A 244 10.45 -8.43 -5.37
C GLY A 244 10.91 -7.76 -4.08
N VAL A 245 12.19 -7.90 -3.80
CA VAL A 245 12.84 -7.27 -2.65
C VAL A 245 12.96 -5.77 -2.92
N GLY A 246 12.70 -4.95 -1.89
CA GLY A 246 12.86 -3.50 -1.96
C GLY A 246 14.30 -3.02 -1.74
N GLY A 247 14.49 -1.71 -1.91
CA GLY A 247 15.76 -1.05 -1.69
C GLY A 247 16.80 -1.36 -2.77
N ILE A 248 18.06 -1.42 -2.36
CA ILE A 248 19.19 -1.68 -3.29
C ILE A 248 19.03 -3.03 -4.00
N PHE A 249 18.49 -4.04 -3.31
CA PHE A 249 18.32 -5.37 -3.87
C PHE A 249 17.16 -5.51 -4.86
N SER A 250 16.37 -4.46 -5.09
CA SER A 250 15.27 -4.46 -6.05
C SER A 250 15.73 -4.75 -7.48
N PHE A 251 16.99 -4.49 -7.81
CA PHE A 251 17.58 -4.84 -9.12
C PHE A 251 17.46 -6.34 -9.45
N LEU A 252 17.40 -7.21 -8.44
CA LEU A 252 17.22 -8.66 -8.65
C LEU A 252 15.89 -9.01 -9.31
N SER A 253 14.89 -8.14 -9.18
CA SER A 253 13.59 -8.28 -9.84
C SER A 253 13.59 -7.69 -11.26
N VAL A 254 14.54 -6.81 -11.58
CA VAL A 254 14.67 -6.18 -12.90
C VAL A 254 15.31 -7.15 -13.88
N TYR A 255 14.90 -7.08 -15.17
CA TYR A 255 15.51 -7.90 -16.21
C TYR A 255 17.03 -7.67 -16.27
N PRO A 256 17.87 -8.73 -16.32
CA PRO A 256 19.33 -8.60 -16.25
C PRO A 256 19.93 -7.67 -17.31
N GLU A 257 19.34 -7.61 -18.49
CA GLU A 257 19.79 -6.74 -19.59
C GLU A 257 19.66 -5.24 -19.25
N GLN A 258 18.79 -4.91 -18.29
CA GLN A 258 18.51 -3.53 -17.88
C GLN A 258 19.25 -3.11 -16.60
N TRP A 259 20.04 -3.99 -15.98
CA TRP A 259 20.77 -3.65 -14.76
C TRP A 259 21.70 -2.45 -14.91
N GLY A 260 22.39 -2.33 -16.06
CA GLY A 260 23.29 -1.20 -16.31
C GLY A 260 22.59 0.15 -16.44
N ILE A 261 21.27 0.16 -16.69
CA ILE A 261 20.44 1.37 -16.73
C ILE A 261 19.83 1.63 -15.34
N TYR A 262 19.56 0.55 -14.62
CA TYR A 262 18.91 0.65 -13.30
C TYR A 262 19.85 1.21 -12.23
N PHE A 263 21.16 0.94 -12.31
CA PHE A 263 22.22 1.48 -11.47
C PHE A 263 22.83 2.75 -12.05
#